data_2f2353d9aa72dc565e3b1283110f6a74
#
_entry.id   2f2353d9aa72dc565e3b1283110f6a74
#
_cell.length_a   1.000
_cell.length_b   1.000
_cell.length_c   1.000
_cell.angle_alpha   90.00
_cell.angle_beta   90.00
_cell.angle_gamma   90.00
#
_symmetry.space_group_name_H-M   'P 1'
#
loop_
_entity.id
_entity.type
_entity.pdbx_description
1 polymer ?
#
loop_
_entity_poly.entity_id
_entity_poly.type
_entity_poly.pdbx_seq_one_letter_code
_entity_poly.pdbx_strand_id
1 'polypeptide(L)'
;MRQLHKQCAAPQQHDARRAARTVVRVASAEPVTSAGAAAANPQTDFKFACPICLTTEFVVQGSAPYQACRCGRCGRSFEAKGQYLDLTLTSGVAQQVYEQKMWQGTELFRQPLVSFVYERGWRQNFAGAGFPGAEKEFEMAMQYLQPAQGGVLIDASCGTGLFTRLFARSKKFAGVVALDFSESMLQQAQQFFAQDAALKAGTPIVAVRGDIGRLPFATGSVDAIHAGAAIHCWPNPQAAMAEISRVLKPGGVFVASTFLTPLAPLGELIGDSTVRPLSQTFNPFGRSNQTFRYWEEDELKDLVAAVGLTDYTRTRSRMFIMFAATKPAAERQPEQW
;
A
#
# COMPACT_ATOMS: atom_id res chain seq x y z
N MET A 1 -8.77 1.84 62.01
CA MET A 1 -7.52 1.20 61.66
C MET A 1 -7.74 -0.29 61.52
N ARG A 2 -7.90 -0.83 60.33
CA ARG A 2 -7.87 -2.26 60.01
C ARG A 2 -7.23 -2.42 58.65
N GLN A 3 -6.05 -3.04 58.66
CA GLN A 3 -5.28 -3.43 57.49
C GLN A 3 -6.02 -4.52 56.72
N LEU A 4 -6.10 -4.36 55.43
CA LEU A 4 -6.49 -5.41 54.49
C LEU A 4 -5.31 -5.70 53.57
N HIS A 5 -4.53 -6.74 53.94
CA HIS A 5 -3.66 -7.44 53.00
C HIS A 5 -4.51 -8.18 51.97
N LYS A 6 -4.35 -7.87 50.69
CA LYS A 6 -4.75 -8.76 49.62
C LYS A 6 -3.50 -9.33 48.96
N GLN A 7 -3.37 -10.62 49.11
CA GLN A 7 -2.38 -11.47 48.47
C GLN A 7 -2.60 -11.45 46.94
N CYS A 8 -1.55 -11.12 46.19
CA CYS A 8 -1.46 -11.37 44.78
C CYS A 8 -1.15 -12.84 44.54
N ALA A 9 -2.09 -13.58 43.98
CA ALA A 9 -1.86 -14.93 43.48
C ALA A 9 -1.11 -14.87 42.15
N ALA A 10 -0.06 -15.66 42.00
CA ALA A 10 0.70 -15.83 40.77
C ALA A 10 -0.16 -16.52 39.70
N PRO A 11 -0.02 -16.17 38.42
CA PRO A 11 -0.73 -16.88 37.36
C PRO A 11 -0.05 -18.21 37.08
N GLN A 12 -0.88 -19.26 37.03
CA GLN A 12 -0.52 -20.61 36.65
C GLN A 12 0.06 -20.65 35.22
N GLN A 13 1.16 -21.39 35.06
CA GLN A 13 1.75 -21.74 33.78
C GLN A 13 0.72 -22.53 32.93
N HIS A 14 0.20 -21.94 31.87
CA HIS A 14 -0.56 -22.64 30.84
C HIS A 14 0.40 -23.20 29.80
N ASP A 15 0.28 -24.50 29.65
CA ASP A 15 0.91 -25.40 28.70
C ASP A 15 0.93 -24.84 27.27
N ALA A 16 2.12 -24.62 26.72
CA ALA A 16 2.32 -24.14 25.35
C ALA A 16 2.12 -25.29 24.38
N ARG A 17 0.86 -25.62 24.07
CA ARG A 17 0.54 -26.44 22.91
C ARG A 17 0.77 -25.65 21.65
N ARG A 18 1.63 -26.18 20.78
CA ARG A 18 1.93 -25.71 19.42
C ARG A 18 0.65 -25.33 18.68
N ALA A 19 0.33 -24.04 18.63
CA ALA A 19 -0.67 -23.52 17.71
C ALA A 19 -0.10 -23.57 16.29
N ALA A 20 -0.69 -24.36 15.43
CA ALA A 20 -0.38 -24.37 14.01
C ALA A 20 -0.63 -22.95 13.44
N ARG A 21 0.42 -22.33 12.90
CA ARG A 21 0.32 -21.02 12.24
C ARG A 21 -0.56 -21.16 11.00
N THR A 22 -1.79 -20.70 11.10
CA THR A 22 -2.70 -20.66 9.95
C THR A 22 -2.34 -19.44 9.12
N VAL A 23 -1.71 -19.68 7.98
CA VAL A 23 -1.45 -18.65 6.98
C VAL A 23 -2.72 -18.51 6.13
N VAL A 24 -3.26 -17.28 6.02
CA VAL A 24 -4.37 -17.03 5.11
C VAL A 24 -3.85 -17.13 3.69
N ARG A 25 -4.20 -18.20 2.99
CA ARG A 25 -3.89 -18.37 1.58
C ARG A 25 -5.04 -17.79 0.76
N VAL A 26 -4.76 -16.74 0.03
CA VAL A 26 -5.69 -16.22 -0.97
C VAL A 26 -5.27 -16.81 -2.31
N ALA A 27 -6.08 -17.71 -2.85
CA ALA A 27 -5.87 -18.19 -4.21
C ALA A 27 -6.14 -17.04 -5.19
N SER A 28 -5.26 -16.84 -6.17
CA SER A 28 -5.52 -15.90 -7.26
C SER A 28 -6.83 -16.30 -7.97
N ALA A 29 -7.68 -15.30 -8.23
CA ALA A 29 -8.94 -15.53 -8.94
C ALA A 29 -8.67 -16.10 -10.34
N GLU A 30 -9.07 -17.35 -10.57
CA GLU A 30 -9.11 -17.89 -11.93
C GLU A 30 -10.24 -17.23 -12.73
N PRO A 31 -10.02 -16.89 -14.00
CA PRO A 31 -11.12 -16.51 -14.87
C PRO A 31 -11.99 -17.74 -15.10
N VAL A 32 -13.31 -17.59 -14.93
CA VAL A 32 -14.30 -18.61 -15.23
C VAL A 32 -14.20 -19.00 -16.71
N THR A 33 -13.49 -20.08 -17.02
CA THR A 33 -13.56 -20.77 -18.31
C THR A 33 -13.58 -22.27 -18.09
N SER A 34 -14.53 -22.92 -18.76
CA SER A 34 -14.71 -24.36 -18.83
C SER A 34 -13.44 -25.12 -19.24
N ALA A 35 -13.15 -26.18 -18.50
CA ALA A 35 -12.36 -27.38 -18.85
C ALA A 35 -11.03 -27.22 -19.59
N GLY A 36 -9.92 -27.51 -18.89
CA GLY A 36 -8.62 -27.80 -19.48
C GLY A 36 -7.45 -27.64 -18.51
N ALA A 37 -6.91 -28.79 -18.05
CA ALA A 37 -5.59 -28.99 -17.40
C ALA A 37 -5.03 -27.87 -16.52
N ALA A 38 -5.16 -28.04 -15.23
CA ALA A 38 -4.54 -27.19 -14.19
C ALA A 38 -3.01 -27.31 -14.22
N ALA A 39 -2.32 -26.28 -14.71
CA ALA A 39 -0.93 -26.06 -14.35
C ALA A 39 -0.90 -25.49 -12.92
N ALA A 40 -0.14 -26.12 -12.02
CA ALA A 40 0.02 -25.70 -10.63
C ALA A 40 0.55 -24.26 -10.58
N ASN A 41 -0.29 -23.34 -10.15
CA ASN A 41 0.07 -21.94 -9.91
C ASN A 41 0.88 -21.89 -8.60
N PRO A 42 2.12 -21.37 -8.57
CA PRO A 42 2.88 -21.23 -7.32
C PRO A 42 2.08 -20.31 -6.39
N GLN A 43 1.58 -20.87 -5.29
CA GLN A 43 0.84 -20.12 -4.28
C GLN A 43 1.77 -19.12 -3.62
N THR A 44 1.64 -17.86 -3.97
CA THR A 44 2.37 -16.78 -3.30
C THR A 44 1.82 -16.62 -1.88
N ASP A 45 2.68 -16.80 -0.90
CA ASP A 45 2.32 -16.78 0.53
C ASP A 45 2.27 -15.34 1.05
N PHE A 46 1.16 -14.64 0.79
CA PHE A 46 0.94 -13.30 1.33
C PHE A 46 0.65 -13.37 2.83
N LYS A 47 1.48 -12.70 3.63
CA LYS A 47 1.35 -12.70 5.09
C LYS A 47 0.43 -11.58 5.56
N PHE A 48 -0.87 -11.80 5.50
CA PHE A 48 -1.85 -10.87 6.04
C PHE A 48 -1.80 -10.80 7.57
N ALA A 49 -2.16 -9.63 8.10
CA ALA A 49 -2.34 -9.41 9.53
C ALA A 49 -3.64 -8.65 9.79
N CYS A 50 -4.24 -8.90 10.93
CA CYS A 50 -5.42 -8.18 11.36
C CYS A 50 -5.10 -6.68 11.52
N PRO A 51 -5.81 -5.77 10.84
CA PRO A 51 -5.53 -4.33 10.94
C PRO A 51 -5.84 -3.76 12.33
N ILE A 52 -6.49 -4.52 13.22
CA ILE A 52 -6.80 -4.10 14.59
C ILE A 52 -5.70 -4.49 15.57
N CYS A 53 -5.33 -5.78 15.61
CA CYS A 53 -4.42 -6.31 16.62
C CYS A 53 -3.11 -6.88 16.08
N LEU A 54 -2.87 -6.78 14.77
CA LEU A 54 -1.67 -7.18 14.04
C LEU A 54 -1.30 -8.68 14.13
N THR A 55 -2.19 -9.53 14.65
CA THR A 55 -1.99 -10.99 14.59
C THR A 55 -2.16 -11.49 13.16
N THR A 56 -1.43 -12.54 12.83
CA THR A 56 -1.54 -13.25 11.55
C THR A 56 -2.47 -14.45 11.63
N GLU A 57 -3.10 -14.66 12.77
CA GLU A 57 -4.03 -15.77 13.00
C GLU A 57 -5.43 -15.42 12.48
N PHE A 58 -5.84 -16.06 11.40
CA PHE A 58 -7.17 -15.94 10.85
C PHE A 58 -7.84 -17.30 10.72
N VAL A 59 -9.14 -17.33 11.00
CA VAL A 59 -10.04 -18.45 10.68
C VAL A 59 -10.76 -18.09 9.39
N VAL A 60 -10.50 -18.84 8.34
CA VAL A 60 -11.06 -18.63 7.01
C VAL A 60 -12.41 -19.34 6.90
N GLN A 61 -13.40 -18.71 6.26
CA GLN A 61 -14.76 -19.22 6.11
C GLN A 61 -15.09 -19.36 4.62
N GLY A 62 -15.18 -20.61 4.12
CA GLY A 62 -15.55 -20.90 2.74
C GLY A 62 -14.40 -21.42 1.88
N SER A 63 -14.68 -21.64 0.59
CA SER A 63 -13.76 -22.19 -0.42
C SER A 63 -13.56 -21.31 -1.64
N ALA A 64 -14.12 -20.10 -1.66
CA ALA A 64 -13.96 -19.14 -2.77
C ALA A 64 -12.52 -18.57 -2.83
N PRO A 65 -12.09 -18.03 -3.98
CA PRO A 65 -10.76 -17.41 -4.13
C PRO A 65 -10.49 -16.31 -3.11
N TYR A 66 -11.50 -15.48 -2.81
CA TYR A 66 -11.49 -14.51 -1.72
C TYR A 66 -12.46 -14.99 -0.66
N GLN A 67 -11.96 -15.25 0.52
CA GLN A 67 -12.73 -15.84 1.61
C GLN A 67 -12.88 -14.86 2.76
N ALA A 68 -14.10 -14.71 3.27
CA ALA A 68 -14.31 -14.01 4.53
C ALA A 68 -13.48 -14.69 5.63
N CYS A 69 -12.90 -13.89 6.51
CA CYS A 69 -12.07 -14.41 7.58
C CYS A 69 -12.38 -13.73 8.91
N ARG A 70 -12.09 -14.43 9.99
CA ARG A 70 -12.21 -13.93 11.36
C ARG A 70 -10.85 -13.95 12.03
N CYS A 71 -10.49 -12.83 12.68
CA CYS A 71 -9.27 -12.78 13.47
C CYS A 71 -9.37 -13.72 14.68
N GLY A 72 -8.41 -14.61 14.83
CA GLY A 72 -8.34 -15.56 15.94
C GLY A 72 -8.13 -14.89 17.30
N ARG A 73 -7.48 -13.72 17.33
CA ARG A 73 -7.16 -13.00 18.56
C ARG A 73 -8.25 -12.02 19.01
N CYS A 74 -8.67 -11.08 18.15
CA CYS A 74 -9.65 -10.05 18.53
C CYS A 74 -11.08 -10.40 18.13
N GLY A 75 -11.30 -11.49 17.41
CA GLY A 75 -12.61 -11.96 17.00
C GLY A 75 -13.28 -11.16 15.88
N ARG A 76 -12.62 -10.10 15.35
CA ARG A 76 -13.17 -9.28 14.28
C ARG A 76 -13.31 -10.09 13.00
N SER A 77 -14.47 -9.97 12.34
CA SER A 77 -14.72 -10.57 11.03
C SER A 77 -14.43 -9.57 9.91
N PHE A 78 -13.92 -10.07 8.80
CA PHE A 78 -13.58 -9.34 7.59
C PHE A 78 -14.27 -10.02 6.41
N GLU A 79 -14.88 -9.21 5.55
CA GLU A 79 -15.66 -9.69 4.41
C GLU A 79 -14.78 -9.90 3.18
N ALA A 80 -15.20 -10.85 2.35
CA ALA A 80 -14.76 -10.96 0.97
C ALA A 80 -15.90 -10.52 0.05
N LYS A 81 -15.64 -9.54 -0.80
CA LYS A 81 -16.65 -9.01 -1.73
C LYS A 81 -16.40 -9.55 -3.14
N GLY A 82 -16.50 -10.89 -3.29
CA GLY A 82 -16.37 -11.59 -4.56
C GLY A 82 -15.01 -11.50 -5.24
N GLN A 83 -14.50 -10.31 -5.45
CA GLN A 83 -13.27 -10.05 -6.23
C GLN A 83 -12.13 -9.41 -5.44
N TYR A 84 -12.32 -9.12 -4.16
CA TYR A 84 -11.30 -8.60 -3.26
C TYR A 84 -11.61 -8.93 -1.80
N LEU A 85 -10.57 -8.92 -0.97
CA LEU A 85 -10.67 -9.09 0.47
C LEU A 85 -10.74 -7.69 1.14
N ASP A 86 -11.78 -7.43 1.94
CA ASP A 86 -11.94 -6.18 2.67
C ASP A 86 -11.30 -6.30 4.07
N LEU A 87 -10.09 -5.79 4.21
CA LEU A 87 -9.34 -5.74 5.47
C LEU A 87 -9.30 -4.32 6.05
N THR A 88 -10.33 -3.51 5.82
CA THR A 88 -10.47 -2.21 6.49
C THR A 88 -11.02 -2.39 7.91
N LEU A 89 -10.84 -1.37 8.76
CA LEU A 89 -11.42 -1.35 10.11
C LEU A 89 -12.95 -1.41 10.12
N THR A 90 -13.59 -1.08 9.00
CA THR A 90 -15.05 -1.08 8.83
C THR A 90 -15.59 -2.21 7.99
N SER A 91 -14.77 -3.18 7.62
CA SER A 91 -15.26 -4.38 6.94
C SER A 91 -16.48 -4.95 7.69
N GLY A 92 -17.59 -5.18 6.96
CA GLY A 92 -18.84 -5.69 7.54
C GLY A 92 -19.65 -4.69 8.41
N VAL A 93 -19.25 -3.41 8.49
CA VAL A 93 -20.04 -2.35 9.13
C VAL A 93 -20.68 -1.49 8.05
N ALA A 94 -21.95 -1.10 8.24
CA ALA A 94 -22.65 -0.24 7.29
C ALA A 94 -21.84 1.05 7.05
N GLN A 95 -21.76 1.48 5.80
CA GLN A 95 -20.93 2.58 5.29
C GLN A 95 -21.03 3.89 6.08
N GLN A 96 -22.16 4.11 6.76
CA GLN A 96 -22.46 5.33 7.55
C GLN A 96 -21.44 5.66 8.65
N VAL A 97 -20.66 4.69 9.14
CA VAL A 97 -19.67 4.92 10.22
C VAL A 97 -18.42 5.63 9.69
N TYR A 98 -18.11 5.53 8.38
CA TYR A 98 -16.99 6.23 7.74
C TYR A 98 -17.40 7.51 7.02
N GLU A 99 -18.67 7.81 6.91
CA GLU A 99 -19.18 9.05 6.29
C GLU A 99 -18.91 10.29 7.15
N GLN A 100 -18.46 10.12 8.40
CA GLN A 100 -18.01 11.25 9.19
C GLN A 100 -16.69 11.80 8.65
N LYS A 101 -16.83 12.78 7.73
CA LYS A 101 -15.82 13.78 7.35
C LYS A 101 -14.39 13.24 7.12
N MET A 102 -14.23 12.23 6.29
CA MET A 102 -12.95 12.08 5.64
C MET A 102 -12.80 13.23 4.61
N TRP A 103 -11.60 13.75 4.50
CA TRP A 103 -11.20 14.86 3.64
C TRP A 103 -11.96 14.88 2.31
N GLN A 104 -12.61 16.01 1.99
CA GLN A 104 -13.48 16.18 0.81
C GLN A 104 -12.83 15.80 -0.52
N GLY A 105 -11.51 15.66 -0.58
CA GLY A 105 -10.77 15.31 -1.76
C GLY A 105 -10.61 13.83 -2.03
N THR A 106 -10.51 13.02 -1.03
CA THR A 106 -10.52 11.55 -1.17
C THR A 106 -11.92 11.04 -1.55
N GLU A 107 -12.96 11.75 -1.19
CA GLU A 107 -14.34 11.49 -1.61
C GLU A 107 -14.49 11.50 -3.13
N LEU A 108 -13.78 12.40 -3.82
CA LEU A 108 -13.82 12.50 -5.28
C LEU A 108 -13.37 11.18 -5.94
N PHE A 109 -12.31 10.54 -5.43
CA PHE A 109 -11.80 9.26 -5.96
C PHE A 109 -12.67 8.04 -5.58
N ARG A 110 -13.68 8.21 -4.73
CA ARG A 110 -14.66 7.17 -4.41
C ARG A 110 -15.85 7.15 -5.36
N GLN A 111 -16.02 8.19 -6.16
CA GLN A 111 -17.13 8.27 -7.10
C GLN A 111 -16.85 7.42 -8.35
N PRO A 112 -17.80 6.58 -8.79
CA PRO A 112 -17.61 5.71 -9.95
C PRO A 112 -17.25 6.48 -11.23
N LEU A 113 -17.76 7.70 -11.40
CA LEU A 113 -17.47 8.56 -12.54
C LEU A 113 -15.99 8.98 -12.59
N VAL A 114 -15.39 9.28 -11.42
CA VAL A 114 -13.98 9.68 -11.35
C VAL A 114 -13.08 8.49 -11.66
N SER A 115 -13.40 7.31 -11.13
CA SER A 115 -12.67 6.08 -11.47
C SER A 115 -12.68 5.81 -12.97
N PHE A 116 -13.82 6.08 -13.64
CA PHE A 116 -13.96 5.88 -15.08
C PHE A 116 -13.14 6.89 -15.93
N VAL A 117 -13.06 8.14 -15.48
CA VAL A 117 -12.32 9.21 -16.17
C VAL A 117 -10.82 9.11 -15.91
N TYR A 118 -10.42 8.50 -14.79
CA TYR A 118 -9.03 8.45 -14.33
C TYR A 118 -8.06 7.85 -15.37
N GLU A 119 -8.40 6.73 -15.99
CA GLU A 119 -7.55 6.14 -17.05
C GLU A 119 -7.72 6.80 -18.42
N ARG A 120 -8.87 7.44 -18.69
CA ARG A 120 -9.21 7.96 -20.02
C ARG A 120 -8.76 9.38 -20.31
N GLY A 121 -8.12 10.05 -19.37
CA GLY A 121 -7.63 11.41 -19.62
C GLY A 121 -7.09 12.16 -18.42
N TRP A 122 -7.48 11.78 -17.20
CA TRP A 122 -7.03 12.48 -15.98
C TRP A 122 -5.50 12.46 -15.85
N ARG A 123 -4.90 11.28 -16.05
CA ARG A 123 -3.44 11.09 -15.94
C ARG A 123 -2.66 11.79 -17.06
N GLN A 124 -3.26 11.96 -18.23
CA GLN A 124 -2.65 12.71 -19.33
C GLN A 124 -2.43 14.19 -18.98
N ASN A 125 -3.25 14.76 -18.10
CA ASN A 125 -3.09 16.13 -17.61
C ASN A 125 -1.84 16.29 -16.71
N PHE A 126 -1.26 15.19 -16.21
CA PHE A 126 -0.05 15.22 -15.39
C PHE A 126 1.22 15.53 -16.20
N ALA A 127 1.19 15.37 -17.52
CA ALA A 127 2.32 15.70 -18.39
C ALA A 127 2.76 17.16 -18.24
N GLY A 128 1.84 18.10 -18.05
CA GLY A 128 2.12 19.49 -17.76
C GLY A 128 2.93 19.72 -16.47
N ALA A 129 2.74 18.87 -15.48
CA ALA A 129 3.47 18.88 -14.22
C ALA A 129 4.84 18.15 -14.29
N GLY A 130 5.17 17.54 -15.44
CA GLY A 130 6.45 16.84 -15.64
C GLY A 130 6.40 15.32 -15.46
N PHE A 131 5.20 14.75 -15.29
CA PHE A 131 5.07 13.28 -15.25
C PHE A 131 5.38 12.69 -16.64
N PRO A 132 6.28 11.70 -16.73
CA PRO A 132 6.76 11.19 -18.01
C PRO A 132 5.81 10.18 -18.69
N GLY A 133 4.68 9.87 -18.05
CA GLY A 133 3.73 8.86 -18.50
C GLY A 133 3.94 7.48 -17.86
N ALA A 134 2.89 6.64 -17.92
CA ALA A 134 2.81 5.42 -17.14
C ALA A 134 3.94 4.42 -17.43
N GLU A 135 4.25 4.19 -18.71
CA GLU A 135 5.31 3.26 -19.12
C GLU A 135 6.67 3.74 -18.60
N LYS A 136 6.97 5.03 -18.76
CA LYS A 136 8.25 5.59 -18.30
C LYS A 136 8.36 5.62 -16.79
N GLU A 137 7.27 5.98 -16.09
CA GLU A 137 7.21 5.88 -14.62
C GLU A 137 7.41 4.44 -14.16
N PHE A 138 6.82 3.47 -14.84
CA PHE A 138 7.02 2.06 -14.55
C PHE A 138 8.50 1.64 -14.75
N GLU A 139 9.14 2.02 -15.86
CA GLU A 139 10.56 1.74 -16.09
C GLU A 139 11.43 2.33 -14.96
N MET A 140 11.18 3.57 -14.57
CA MET A 140 11.89 4.23 -13.47
C MET A 140 11.64 3.51 -12.13
N ALA A 141 10.39 3.15 -11.83
CA ALA A 141 10.06 2.40 -10.63
C ALA A 141 10.77 1.04 -10.60
N MET A 142 10.83 0.33 -11.74
CA MET A 142 11.51 -0.97 -11.85
C MET A 142 13.03 -0.88 -11.64
N GLN A 143 13.66 0.27 -11.95
CA GLN A 143 15.07 0.49 -11.63
C GLN A 143 15.28 0.57 -10.12
N TYR A 144 14.44 1.34 -9.41
CA TYR A 144 14.49 1.44 -7.95
C TYR A 144 14.12 0.12 -7.26
N LEU A 145 13.18 -0.63 -7.81
CA LEU A 145 12.69 -1.90 -7.27
C LEU A 145 13.58 -3.11 -7.59
N GLN A 146 14.68 -2.91 -8.35
CA GLN A 146 15.57 -4.01 -8.75
C GLN A 146 16.01 -4.89 -7.57
N PRO A 147 16.40 -4.36 -6.39
CA PRO A 147 16.84 -5.20 -5.27
C PRO A 147 15.74 -6.09 -4.68
N ALA A 148 14.47 -5.73 -4.89
CA ALA A 148 13.30 -6.45 -4.36
C ALA A 148 12.64 -7.41 -5.38
N GLN A 149 13.22 -7.55 -6.58
CA GLN A 149 12.72 -8.48 -7.60
C GLN A 149 12.75 -9.92 -7.08
N GLY A 150 11.75 -10.72 -7.47
CA GLY A 150 11.53 -12.07 -6.95
C GLY A 150 10.73 -12.13 -5.66
N GLY A 151 10.53 -11.00 -4.99
CA GLY A 151 9.74 -10.90 -3.77
C GLY A 151 8.28 -10.50 -4.00
N VAL A 152 7.58 -10.14 -2.91
CA VAL A 152 6.20 -9.66 -2.91
C VAL A 152 6.18 -8.14 -3.02
N LEU A 153 5.44 -7.62 -3.99
CA LEU A 153 5.19 -6.19 -4.19
C LEU A 153 3.76 -5.80 -3.77
N ILE A 154 3.62 -4.74 -2.99
CA ILE A 154 2.34 -4.05 -2.80
C ILE A 154 2.32 -2.81 -3.70
N ASP A 155 1.33 -2.72 -4.59
CA ASP A 155 0.96 -1.50 -5.29
C ASP A 155 -0.07 -0.77 -4.43
N ALA A 156 0.39 0.17 -3.62
CA ALA A 156 -0.38 0.86 -2.58
C ALA A 156 -1.09 2.08 -3.15
N SER A 157 -2.39 2.21 -2.89
CA SER A 157 -3.28 3.17 -3.53
C SER A 157 -3.29 2.95 -5.05
N CYS A 158 -3.49 1.70 -5.45
CA CYS A 158 -3.34 1.23 -6.83
C CYS A 158 -4.37 1.86 -7.80
N GLY A 159 -5.42 2.49 -7.29
CA GLY A 159 -6.51 3.02 -8.10
C GLY A 159 -7.14 1.94 -8.97
N THR A 160 -7.22 2.19 -10.26
CA THR A 160 -7.74 1.23 -11.26
C THR A 160 -6.75 0.13 -11.65
N GLY A 161 -5.62 0.02 -10.95
CA GLY A 161 -4.64 -1.06 -11.12
C GLY A 161 -3.73 -0.91 -12.34
N LEU A 162 -3.50 0.31 -12.81
CA LEU A 162 -2.63 0.56 -13.97
C LEU A 162 -1.22 0.01 -13.76
N PHE A 163 -0.56 0.42 -12.67
CA PHE A 163 0.78 -0.07 -12.34
C PHE A 163 0.75 -1.54 -11.89
N THR A 164 -0.26 -1.97 -11.17
CA THR A 164 -0.46 -3.37 -10.81
C THR A 164 -0.37 -4.28 -12.04
N ARG A 165 -1.06 -3.92 -13.13
CA ARG A 165 -1.00 -4.67 -14.40
C ARG A 165 0.40 -4.68 -15.02
N LEU A 166 1.10 -3.54 -15.02
CA LEU A 166 2.46 -3.44 -15.54
C LEU A 166 3.43 -4.31 -14.72
N PHE A 167 3.36 -4.26 -13.38
CA PHE A 167 4.15 -5.10 -12.51
C PHE A 167 3.87 -6.60 -12.72
N ALA A 168 2.60 -6.98 -12.81
CA ALA A 168 2.23 -8.38 -13.03
C ALA A 168 2.70 -8.90 -14.39
N ARG A 169 2.55 -8.11 -15.47
CA ARG A 169 3.05 -8.45 -16.81
C ARG A 169 4.58 -8.59 -16.86
N SER A 170 5.30 -7.87 -16.02
CA SER A 170 6.76 -7.91 -15.98
C SER A 170 7.31 -9.26 -15.51
N LYS A 171 6.53 -10.04 -14.77
CA LYS A 171 6.93 -11.34 -14.16
C LYS A 171 8.17 -11.23 -13.26
N LYS A 172 8.46 -10.04 -12.73
CA LYS A 172 9.65 -9.79 -11.91
C LYS A 172 9.41 -9.99 -10.43
N PHE A 173 8.16 -10.20 -10.01
CA PHE A 173 7.77 -10.42 -8.61
C PHE A 173 7.12 -11.78 -8.43
N ALA A 174 7.22 -12.35 -7.24
CA ALA A 174 6.54 -13.59 -6.89
C ALA A 174 5.02 -13.39 -6.77
N GLY A 175 4.59 -12.20 -6.33
CA GLY A 175 3.20 -11.80 -6.23
C GLY A 175 3.04 -10.29 -6.18
N VAL A 176 1.91 -9.79 -6.66
CA VAL A 176 1.55 -8.38 -6.61
C VAL A 176 0.25 -8.21 -5.84
N VAL A 177 0.24 -7.34 -4.83
CA VAL A 177 -0.98 -6.95 -4.12
C VAL A 177 -1.47 -5.63 -4.68
N ALA A 178 -2.68 -5.59 -5.24
CA ALA A 178 -3.40 -4.38 -5.58
C ALA A 178 -4.14 -3.88 -4.33
N LEU A 179 -3.61 -2.86 -3.64
CA LEU A 179 -4.21 -2.33 -2.43
C LEU A 179 -4.78 -0.93 -2.68
N ASP A 180 -6.07 -0.77 -2.41
CA ASP A 180 -6.73 0.54 -2.42
C ASP A 180 -7.79 0.61 -1.32
N PHE A 181 -8.12 1.82 -0.88
CA PHE A 181 -9.21 2.04 0.08
C PHE A 181 -10.57 2.16 -0.62
N SER A 182 -10.59 2.63 -1.87
CA SER A 182 -11.80 2.86 -2.66
C SER A 182 -12.35 1.57 -3.26
N GLU A 183 -13.58 1.22 -2.88
CA GLU A 183 -14.28 0.08 -3.47
C GLU A 183 -14.48 0.24 -4.99
N SER A 184 -14.87 1.44 -5.44
CA SER A 184 -15.10 1.71 -6.85
C SER A 184 -13.83 1.55 -7.70
N MET A 185 -12.67 1.97 -7.16
CA MET A 185 -11.38 1.77 -7.82
C MET A 185 -11.04 0.28 -7.93
N LEU A 186 -11.18 -0.49 -6.86
CA LEU A 186 -10.90 -1.94 -6.88
C LEU A 186 -11.84 -2.70 -7.79
N GLN A 187 -13.13 -2.36 -7.82
CA GLN A 187 -14.09 -2.97 -8.75
C GLN A 187 -13.70 -2.71 -10.21
N GLN A 188 -13.27 -1.50 -10.53
CA GLN A 188 -12.80 -1.17 -11.87
C GLN A 188 -11.46 -1.84 -12.19
N ALA A 189 -10.53 -1.89 -11.23
CA ALA A 189 -9.27 -2.62 -11.38
C ALA A 189 -9.52 -4.10 -11.74
N GLN A 190 -10.45 -4.75 -11.06
CA GLN A 190 -10.82 -6.14 -11.35
C GLN A 190 -11.39 -6.32 -12.76
N GLN A 191 -12.19 -5.37 -13.25
CA GLN A 191 -12.67 -5.41 -14.64
C GLN A 191 -11.51 -5.34 -15.63
N PHE A 192 -10.53 -4.45 -15.39
CA PHE A 192 -9.33 -4.35 -16.22
C PHE A 192 -8.44 -5.60 -16.13
N PHE A 193 -8.31 -6.19 -14.93
CA PHE A 193 -7.56 -7.45 -14.76
C PHE A 193 -8.20 -8.59 -15.55
N ALA A 194 -9.52 -8.71 -15.50
CA ALA A 194 -10.27 -9.75 -16.24
C ALA A 194 -10.16 -9.60 -17.76
N GLN A 195 -10.08 -8.36 -18.27
CA GLN A 195 -9.97 -8.06 -19.70
C GLN A 195 -8.53 -8.18 -20.23
N ASP A 196 -7.55 -8.23 -19.37
CA ASP A 196 -6.13 -8.25 -19.74
C ASP A 196 -5.62 -9.66 -19.93
N ALA A 197 -5.62 -10.13 -21.18
CA ALA A 197 -5.18 -11.49 -21.52
C ALA A 197 -3.70 -11.76 -21.12
N ALA A 198 -2.86 -10.73 -21.06
CA ALA A 198 -1.44 -10.89 -20.70
C ALA A 198 -1.26 -11.26 -19.22
N LEU A 199 -2.24 -10.96 -18.36
CA LEU A 199 -2.18 -11.33 -16.94
C LEU A 199 -2.39 -12.82 -16.69
N LYS A 200 -2.98 -13.58 -17.62
CA LYS A 200 -3.13 -15.05 -17.49
C LYS A 200 -1.79 -15.78 -17.30
N ALA A 201 -0.72 -15.24 -17.89
CA ALA A 201 0.62 -15.77 -17.76
C ALA A 201 1.53 -14.85 -16.94
N GLY A 202 0.97 -13.85 -16.28
CA GLY A 202 1.66 -12.86 -15.47
C GLY A 202 1.92 -13.33 -14.04
N THR A 203 2.49 -12.45 -13.23
CA THR A 203 2.57 -12.64 -11.78
C THR A 203 1.16 -12.65 -11.17
N PRO A 204 0.87 -13.54 -10.20
CA PRO A 204 -0.42 -13.54 -9.50
C PRO A 204 -0.73 -12.20 -8.85
N ILE A 205 -1.97 -11.73 -9.01
CA ILE A 205 -2.48 -10.49 -8.39
C ILE A 205 -3.50 -10.86 -7.31
N VAL A 206 -3.38 -10.23 -6.15
CA VAL A 206 -4.39 -10.26 -5.09
C VAL A 206 -4.89 -8.86 -4.83
N ALA A 207 -6.21 -8.65 -4.90
CA ALA A 207 -6.83 -7.37 -4.60
C ALA A 207 -7.27 -7.30 -3.13
N VAL A 208 -6.90 -6.22 -2.47
CA VAL A 208 -7.17 -5.98 -1.05
C VAL A 208 -7.70 -4.58 -0.86
N ARG A 209 -8.87 -4.45 -0.24
CA ARG A 209 -9.32 -3.18 0.29
C ARG A 209 -8.66 -2.95 1.63
N GLY A 210 -7.82 -1.92 1.74
CA GLY A 210 -7.06 -1.63 2.95
C GLY A 210 -6.76 -0.15 3.10
N ASP A 211 -6.54 0.26 4.35
CA ASP A 211 -6.10 1.61 4.68
C ASP A 211 -4.57 1.66 4.69
N ILE A 212 -3.99 2.61 3.93
CA ILE A 212 -2.55 2.81 3.90
C ILE A 212 -1.99 3.21 5.27
N GLY A 213 -2.77 3.88 6.09
CA GLY A 213 -2.42 4.23 7.48
C GLY A 213 -2.56 3.06 8.46
N ARG A 214 -3.04 1.89 7.99
CA ARG A 214 -3.22 0.67 8.79
C ARG A 214 -3.13 -0.57 7.91
N LEU A 215 -1.95 -0.84 7.39
CA LEU A 215 -1.71 -1.89 6.42
C LEU A 215 -2.00 -3.29 6.98
N PRO A 216 -2.83 -4.10 6.31
CA PRO A 216 -3.24 -5.42 6.80
C PRO A 216 -2.20 -6.50 6.46
N PHE A 217 -0.92 -6.23 6.72
CA PHE A 217 0.18 -7.17 6.49
C PHE A 217 1.03 -7.33 7.75
N ALA A 218 1.64 -8.50 7.89
CA ALA A 218 2.54 -8.78 8.99
C ALA A 218 3.77 -7.86 8.96
N THR A 219 4.33 -7.57 10.14
CA THR A 219 5.59 -6.83 10.25
C THR A 219 6.71 -7.57 9.51
N GLY A 220 7.49 -6.86 8.71
CA GLY A 220 8.63 -7.42 8.01
C GLY A 220 8.27 -8.53 7.03
N SER A 221 7.16 -8.42 6.29
CA SER A 221 6.67 -9.49 5.41
C SER A 221 6.69 -9.15 3.92
N VAL A 222 6.97 -7.92 3.55
CA VAL A 222 6.85 -7.40 2.17
C VAL A 222 8.22 -6.96 1.67
N ASP A 223 8.56 -7.34 0.44
CA ASP A 223 9.86 -7.01 -0.17
C ASP A 223 9.86 -5.62 -0.80
N ALA A 224 8.71 -5.21 -1.36
CA ALA A 224 8.59 -3.92 -2.03
C ALA A 224 7.21 -3.29 -1.84
N ILE A 225 7.18 -1.95 -1.81
CA ILE A 225 5.95 -1.16 -1.87
C ILE A 225 6.13 -0.08 -2.93
N HIS A 226 5.17 0.03 -3.83
CA HIS A 226 5.06 1.10 -4.81
C HIS A 226 3.84 1.97 -4.51
N ALA A 227 3.95 3.30 -4.66
CA ALA A 227 2.85 4.25 -4.51
C ALA A 227 2.92 5.32 -5.62
N GLY A 228 2.30 5.02 -6.76
CA GLY A 228 2.34 5.86 -7.95
C GLY A 228 1.34 7.02 -7.90
N ALA A 229 1.83 8.26 -7.79
CA ALA A 229 1.01 9.48 -7.71
C ALA A 229 -0.07 9.40 -6.61
N ALA A 230 0.31 8.98 -5.40
CA ALA A 230 -0.63 8.66 -4.32
C ALA A 230 -0.42 9.48 -3.04
N ILE A 231 0.81 9.75 -2.62
CA ILE A 231 1.14 10.34 -1.30
C ILE A 231 0.41 11.68 -1.07
N HIS A 232 0.20 12.47 -2.11
CA HIS A 232 -0.49 13.76 -2.03
C HIS A 232 -1.99 13.63 -1.68
N CYS A 233 -2.56 12.43 -1.81
CA CYS A 233 -3.95 12.11 -1.48
C CYS A 233 -4.10 11.44 -0.10
N TRP A 234 -3.02 11.09 0.59
CA TRP A 234 -3.12 10.39 1.86
C TRP A 234 -3.56 11.31 2.99
N PRO A 235 -4.59 10.93 3.76
CA PRO A 235 -5.09 11.76 4.87
C PRO A 235 -4.05 11.96 5.98
N ASN A 236 -3.26 10.93 6.26
CA ASN A 236 -2.19 10.94 7.26
C ASN A 236 -0.93 10.27 6.69
N PRO A 237 -0.08 11.02 5.97
CA PRO A 237 1.15 10.48 5.39
C PRO A 237 2.13 9.92 6.42
N GLN A 238 2.16 10.48 7.64
CA GLN A 238 3.04 10.01 8.71
C GLN A 238 2.64 8.59 9.17
N ALA A 239 1.34 8.35 9.39
CA ALA A 239 0.84 7.03 9.72
C ALA A 239 1.07 6.03 8.58
N ALA A 240 0.87 6.46 7.34
CA ALA A 240 1.14 5.64 6.15
C ALA A 240 2.62 5.23 6.07
N MET A 241 3.54 6.18 6.26
CA MET A 241 4.98 5.89 6.23
C MET A 241 5.41 4.96 7.37
N ALA A 242 4.85 5.12 8.58
CA ALA A 242 5.12 4.22 9.69
C ALA A 242 4.67 2.78 9.37
N GLU A 243 3.51 2.61 8.77
CA GLU A 243 3.00 1.31 8.34
C GLU A 243 3.82 0.71 7.20
N ILE A 244 4.24 1.52 6.21
CA ILE A 244 5.15 1.11 5.14
C ILE A 244 6.46 0.58 5.73
N SER A 245 7.08 1.35 6.64
CA SER A 245 8.29 0.90 7.32
C SER A 245 8.06 -0.37 8.13
N ARG A 246 6.92 -0.49 8.84
CA ARG A 246 6.59 -1.69 9.62
C ARG A 246 6.52 -2.95 8.76
N VAL A 247 5.82 -2.89 7.63
CA VAL A 247 5.55 -4.09 6.81
C VAL A 247 6.71 -4.48 5.91
N LEU A 248 7.59 -3.55 5.54
CA LEU A 248 8.79 -3.84 4.76
C LEU A 248 9.72 -4.77 5.54
N LYS A 249 10.27 -5.77 4.86
CA LYS A 249 11.39 -6.57 5.34
C LYS A 249 12.63 -5.70 5.50
N PRO A 250 13.59 -6.07 6.37
CA PRO A 250 14.94 -5.53 6.28
C PRO A 250 15.50 -5.68 4.85
N GLY A 251 16.03 -4.61 4.28
CA GLY A 251 16.43 -4.54 2.87
C GLY A 251 15.28 -4.29 1.88
N GLY A 252 14.04 -4.24 2.34
CA GLY A 252 12.89 -3.96 1.50
C GLY A 252 12.85 -2.51 0.99
N VAL A 253 12.25 -2.30 -0.19
CA VAL A 253 12.29 -1.03 -0.92
C VAL A 253 10.92 -0.38 -0.98
N PHE A 254 10.85 0.90 -0.66
CA PHE A 254 9.69 1.76 -0.92
C PHE A 254 9.98 2.68 -2.10
N VAL A 255 9.08 2.71 -3.09
CA VAL A 255 9.15 3.63 -4.24
C VAL A 255 7.85 4.40 -4.34
N ALA A 256 7.93 5.71 -4.51
CA ALA A 256 6.74 6.52 -4.70
C ALA A 256 6.95 7.67 -5.67
N SER A 257 5.88 8.07 -6.35
CA SER A 257 5.83 9.32 -7.11
C SER A 257 4.76 10.26 -6.57
N THR A 258 5.03 11.57 -6.67
CA THR A 258 4.08 12.59 -6.23
C THR A 258 4.37 13.96 -6.88
N PHE A 259 3.63 14.98 -6.45
CA PHE A 259 3.77 16.33 -6.94
C PHE A 259 4.54 17.21 -5.94
N LEU A 260 5.56 17.88 -6.43
CA LEU A 260 6.22 18.97 -5.74
C LEU A 260 5.44 20.28 -5.87
N THR A 261 5.80 21.26 -5.06
CA THR A 261 5.23 22.61 -5.14
C THR A 261 5.42 23.23 -6.53
N PRO A 262 4.53 24.14 -6.95
CA PRO A 262 4.65 24.81 -8.28
C PRO A 262 5.96 25.55 -8.50
N LEU A 263 6.65 25.97 -7.43
CA LEU A 263 7.95 26.63 -7.51
C LEU A 263 9.14 25.65 -7.51
N ALA A 264 8.90 24.36 -7.42
CA ALA A 264 9.95 23.34 -7.44
C ALA A 264 10.89 23.43 -8.66
N PRO A 265 10.42 23.75 -9.89
CA PRO A 265 11.32 23.97 -11.03
C PRO A 265 12.33 25.11 -10.82
N LEU A 266 11.92 26.17 -10.11
CA LEU A 266 12.83 27.27 -9.76
C LEU A 266 13.80 26.84 -8.66
N GLY A 267 13.33 26.07 -7.68
CA GLY A 267 14.18 25.48 -6.63
C GLY A 267 15.29 24.59 -7.17
N GLU A 268 15.04 23.88 -8.26
CA GLU A 268 16.06 23.08 -8.95
C GLU A 268 17.21 23.93 -9.53
N LEU A 269 16.94 25.18 -9.93
CA LEU A 269 17.91 26.08 -10.52
C LEU A 269 18.69 26.90 -9.47
N ILE A 270 18.02 27.40 -8.44
CA ILE A 270 18.60 28.36 -7.46
C ILE A 270 18.67 27.83 -6.02
N GLY A 271 18.29 26.58 -5.80
CA GLY A 271 18.22 25.91 -4.51
C GLY A 271 16.83 25.94 -3.89
N ASP A 272 16.35 24.81 -3.43
CA ASP A 272 15.01 24.67 -2.82
C ASP A 272 14.89 25.52 -1.53
N SER A 273 15.96 25.65 -0.74
CA SER A 273 16.00 26.50 0.46
C SER A 273 15.76 27.98 0.15
N THR A 274 16.21 28.46 -1.01
CA THR A 274 16.02 29.84 -1.48
C THR A 274 14.58 30.10 -1.88
N VAL A 275 13.92 29.10 -2.46
CA VAL A 275 12.55 29.22 -2.98
C VAL A 275 11.50 28.94 -1.91
N ARG A 276 11.84 28.21 -0.85
CA ARG A 276 10.93 27.80 0.22
C ARG A 276 10.12 28.96 0.85
N PRO A 277 10.70 30.13 1.22
CA PRO A 277 9.91 31.22 1.77
C PRO A 277 8.86 31.75 0.78
N LEU A 278 9.21 31.76 -0.52
CA LEU A 278 8.29 32.18 -1.59
C LEU A 278 7.18 31.14 -1.80
N SER A 279 7.51 29.84 -1.76
CA SER A 279 6.52 28.76 -1.90
C SER A 279 5.50 28.77 -0.76
N GLN A 280 5.92 29.15 0.43
CA GLN A 280 5.03 29.29 1.59
C GLN A 280 4.12 30.51 1.51
N THR A 281 4.59 31.59 0.89
CA THR A 281 3.87 32.87 0.75
C THR A 281 2.93 32.85 -0.48
N PHE A 282 3.40 32.29 -1.59
CA PHE A 282 2.70 32.26 -2.89
C PHE A 282 2.11 30.89 -3.21
N ASN A 283 1.65 30.12 -2.23
CA ASN A 283 0.90 28.91 -2.50
C ASN A 283 -0.55 29.28 -2.86
N PRO A 284 -0.90 29.46 -4.16
CA PRO A 284 -2.24 29.92 -4.57
C PRO A 284 -3.33 28.89 -4.25
N PHE A 285 -2.94 27.64 -3.93
CA PHE A 285 -3.85 26.58 -3.55
C PHE A 285 -3.90 26.36 -2.04
N GLY A 286 -3.12 27.13 -1.25
CA GLY A 286 -3.06 27.06 0.20
C GLY A 286 -2.68 25.65 0.72
N ARG A 287 -2.01 25.58 1.88
CA ARG A 287 -1.89 24.30 2.63
C ARG A 287 -3.25 23.69 3.02
N SER A 288 -4.32 24.44 2.76
CA SER A 288 -5.70 24.18 3.19
C SER A 288 -6.64 23.75 2.07
N ASN A 289 -6.18 23.57 0.84
CA ASN A 289 -7.03 22.89 -0.12
C ASN A 289 -7.02 21.40 0.22
N GLN A 290 -8.03 20.99 0.99
CA GLN A 290 -8.14 19.73 1.72
C GLN A 290 -8.13 18.47 0.83
N THR A 291 -7.85 18.61 -0.46
CA THR A 291 -8.00 17.58 -1.47
C THR A 291 -6.68 17.07 -2.01
N PHE A 292 -5.64 17.91 -1.97
CA PHE A 292 -4.41 17.67 -2.71
C PHE A 292 -3.25 18.43 -2.04
N ARG A 293 -2.23 17.69 -1.58
CA ARG A 293 -1.05 18.28 -0.95
C ARG A 293 0.12 18.31 -1.93
N TYR A 294 0.66 19.49 -2.18
CA TYR A 294 1.97 19.65 -2.82
C TYR A 294 3.08 19.50 -1.76
N TRP A 295 4.17 18.85 -2.15
CA TRP A 295 5.28 18.53 -1.27
C TRP A 295 6.50 19.40 -1.59
N GLU A 296 7.28 19.71 -0.58
CA GLU A 296 8.68 20.07 -0.75
C GLU A 296 9.54 18.80 -0.68
N GLU A 297 10.66 18.75 -1.41
CA GLU A 297 11.50 17.55 -1.44
C GLU A 297 12.02 17.19 -0.05
N ASP A 298 12.43 18.21 0.74
CA ASP A 298 12.92 17.99 2.11
C ASP A 298 11.84 17.42 3.03
N GLU A 299 10.56 17.82 2.87
CA GLU A 299 9.46 17.22 3.62
C GLU A 299 9.33 15.72 3.35
N LEU A 300 9.57 15.27 2.10
CA LEU A 300 9.56 13.86 1.74
C LEU A 300 10.76 13.12 2.35
N LYS A 301 11.95 13.73 2.34
CA LYS A 301 13.15 13.16 2.99
C LYS A 301 12.94 13.00 4.49
N ASP A 302 12.42 14.05 5.15
CA ASP A 302 12.15 14.04 6.59
C ASP A 302 11.10 12.97 6.93
N LEU A 303 10.05 12.85 6.11
CA LEU A 303 9.01 11.85 6.29
C LEU A 303 9.55 10.41 6.20
N VAL A 304 10.45 10.15 5.27
CA VAL A 304 11.12 8.87 5.07
C VAL A 304 12.08 8.58 6.24
N ALA A 305 12.90 9.54 6.61
CA ALA A 305 13.88 9.42 7.69
C ALA A 305 13.22 9.23 9.07
N ALA A 306 12.09 9.91 9.31
CA ALA A 306 11.35 9.83 10.59
C ALA A 306 10.86 8.41 10.92
N VAL A 307 10.71 7.53 9.93
CA VAL A 307 10.28 6.14 10.12
C VAL A 307 11.44 5.13 9.98
N GLY A 308 12.69 5.62 9.94
CA GLY A 308 13.90 4.81 9.89
C GLY A 308 14.19 4.17 8.52
N LEU A 309 13.62 4.70 7.44
CA LEU A 309 14.04 4.33 6.08
C LEU A 309 15.27 5.16 5.69
N THR A 310 16.19 4.55 4.94
CA THR A 310 17.48 5.11 4.53
C THR A 310 17.64 5.11 3.00
N ASP A 311 18.81 5.47 2.52
CA ASP A 311 19.20 5.43 1.10
C ASP A 311 18.22 6.17 0.19
N TYR A 312 17.75 7.33 0.66
CA TYR A 312 16.85 8.16 -0.13
C TYR A 312 17.51 8.58 -1.45
N THR A 313 16.90 8.13 -2.54
CA THR A 313 17.30 8.47 -3.91
C THR A 313 16.10 9.00 -4.67
N ARG A 314 16.32 9.82 -5.69
CA ARG A 314 15.20 10.41 -6.43
C ARG A 314 15.53 10.73 -7.89
N THR A 315 14.49 10.81 -8.70
CA THR A 315 14.45 11.46 -10.01
C THR A 315 13.38 12.53 -10.01
N ARG A 316 13.68 13.70 -10.52
CA ARG A 316 12.82 14.88 -10.49
C ARG A 316 12.75 15.53 -11.86
N SER A 317 11.56 16.04 -12.23
CA SER A 317 11.33 16.82 -13.44
C SER A 317 10.16 17.78 -13.21
N ARG A 318 10.39 19.08 -13.25
CA ARG A 318 9.38 20.09 -12.93
C ARG A 318 8.78 19.86 -11.54
N MET A 319 7.46 19.62 -11.48
CA MET A 319 6.72 19.28 -10.25
C MET A 319 6.68 17.77 -9.98
N PHE A 320 7.12 16.94 -10.91
CA PHE A 320 7.20 15.50 -10.71
C PHE A 320 8.41 15.12 -9.87
N ILE A 321 8.20 14.24 -8.92
CA ILE A 321 9.28 13.53 -8.22
C ILE A 321 8.91 12.05 -8.11
N MET A 322 9.87 11.18 -8.43
CA MET A 322 9.85 9.79 -8.02
C MET A 322 11.04 9.57 -7.09
N PHE A 323 10.81 8.95 -5.95
CA PHE A 323 11.86 8.66 -4.98
C PHE A 323 11.77 7.23 -4.48
N ALA A 324 12.88 6.74 -4.00
CA ALA A 324 12.99 5.45 -3.34
C ALA A 324 13.70 5.60 -2.00
N ALA A 325 13.37 4.69 -1.08
CA ALA A 325 14.06 4.53 0.19
C ALA A 325 14.05 3.06 0.61
N THR A 326 15.02 2.66 1.39
CA THR A 326 15.26 1.26 1.79
C THR A 326 15.09 1.12 3.30
N LYS A 327 14.46 0.04 3.74
CA LYS A 327 14.52 -0.32 5.15
C LYS A 327 15.89 -0.92 5.46
N PRO A 328 16.64 -0.39 6.44
CA PRO A 328 17.95 -0.92 6.79
C PRO A 328 17.93 -2.45 6.97
N ALA A 329 18.97 -3.12 6.49
CA ALA A 329 19.19 -4.52 6.80
C ALA A 329 19.29 -4.69 8.33
N ALA A 330 18.77 -5.77 8.87
CA ALA A 330 18.99 -6.08 10.29
C ALA A 330 20.52 -6.20 10.52
N GLU A 331 21.06 -5.42 11.45
CA GLU A 331 22.44 -5.60 11.88
C GLU A 331 22.60 -7.05 12.32
N ARG A 332 23.58 -7.77 11.76
CA ARG A 332 23.99 -9.06 12.32
C ARG A 332 24.54 -8.74 13.71
N GLN A 333 23.83 -9.16 14.75
CA GLN A 333 24.44 -9.16 16.06
C GLN A 333 25.76 -9.97 15.95
N PRO A 334 26.90 -9.41 16.39
CA PRO A 334 28.12 -10.19 16.44
C PRO A 334 27.82 -11.42 17.28
N GLU A 335 28.14 -12.62 16.74
CA GLU A 335 28.06 -13.86 17.48
C GLU A 335 28.85 -13.67 18.77
N GLN A 336 28.15 -13.71 19.90
CA GLN A 336 28.81 -13.73 21.21
C GLN A 336 29.53 -15.08 21.31
N TRP A 337 30.83 -15.04 21.14
CA TRP A 337 31.75 -16.18 21.37
C TRP A 337 31.83 -16.48 22.87
#